data_8a28b44a4eec249d5e6ba8ff612b1f92
#
_entry.id   8a28b44a4eec249d5e6ba8ff612b1f92
#
_cell.length_a   1.000
_cell.length_b   1.000
_cell.length_c   1.000
_cell.angle_alpha   90.00
_cell.angle_beta   90.00
_cell.angle_gamma   90.00
#
_symmetry.space_group_name_H-M   'P 1'
#
loop_
_entity.id
_entity.type
_entity.pdbx_description
1 polymer ?
#
loop_
_entity_poly.entity_id
_entity_poly.type
_entity_poly.pdbx_seq_one_letter_code
_entity_poly.pdbx_strand_id
1 'polypeptide(L)'
;MRRRPSRLQIWRNRLATSHAAKNWQSFWNETNFPMAIGLFIACATITYVWWRLVPQDPSNLWPEMGGMTLDVFFILIVFALFEHRRNKRQDIARQREVIDDYKRWDHPEAHLRIAGAIRRLNRLGHFALDMAGARLTKFEFARNGIESIEGSKFYDGRWGEKFGDSTIKMAEVSFDHLNCRNVTFAPYNPLAGLGDFATNFSHFLDCSFMDSDLSHAKFNGSELQWSEAPPETHMEYYDNDDGSYGCGQVSYGPFYQANLRGASFNRCRFKNADFRDAENILEADFTGAKGLEDAFFDNDEIRAAVLAQAAGGSAA
;
A
#
# COMPACT_ATOMS: atom_id res chain seq x y z
N MET A 1 -8.72 16.85 33.51
CA MET A 1 -7.98 15.61 33.87
C MET A 1 -8.53 14.42 33.09
N ARG A 2 -7.88 14.01 32.01
CA ARG A 2 -8.23 12.78 31.27
C ARG A 2 -7.65 11.56 32.00
N ARG A 3 -8.51 10.66 32.48
CA ARG A 3 -8.08 9.42 33.13
C ARG A 3 -7.28 8.57 32.16
N ARG A 4 -6.06 8.19 32.52
CA ARG A 4 -5.25 7.23 31.74
C ARG A 4 -6.02 5.92 31.58
N PRO A 5 -6.13 5.38 30.38
CA PRO A 5 -6.82 4.11 30.15
C PRO A 5 -6.13 2.99 30.94
N SER A 6 -6.92 2.11 31.55
CA SER A 6 -6.38 0.96 32.31
C SER A 6 -5.62 0.01 31.39
N ARG A 7 -4.62 -0.75 31.93
CA ARG A 7 -3.86 -1.76 31.18
C ARG A 7 -4.76 -2.77 30.45
N LEU A 8 -5.91 -3.10 31.04
CA LEU A 8 -6.94 -3.98 30.46
C LEU A 8 -7.64 -3.32 29.25
N GLN A 9 -7.88 -2.00 29.27
CA GLN A 9 -8.44 -1.28 28.13
C GLN A 9 -7.45 -1.19 26.97
N ILE A 10 -6.16 -0.98 27.26
CA ILE A 10 -5.10 -0.97 26.26
C ILE A 10 -4.96 -2.35 25.62
N TRP A 11 -5.01 -3.41 26.44
CA TRP A 11 -4.91 -4.80 25.96
C TRP A 11 -6.13 -5.20 25.11
N ARG A 12 -7.33 -4.83 25.55
CA ARG A 12 -8.59 -5.06 24.80
C ARG A 12 -8.62 -4.31 23.47
N ASN A 13 -8.11 -3.08 23.43
CA ASN A 13 -7.99 -2.30 22.20
C ASN A 13 -6.93 -2.89 21.25
N ARG A 14 -5.79 -3.37 21.78
CA ARG A 14 -4.78 -4.07 20.96
C ARG A 14 -5.31 -5.38 20.38
N LEU A 15 -6.11 -6.14 21.11
CA LEU A 15 -6.77 -7.35 20.60
C LEU A 15 -7.84 -7.02 19.55
N ALA A 16 -8.64 -5.99 19.79
CA ALA A 16 -9.69 -5.56 18.85
C ALA A 16 -9.12 -4.98 17.54
N THR A 17 -7.93 -4.38 17.58
CA THR A 17 -7.21 -3.85 16.41
C THR A 17 -6.27 -4.87 15.76
N SER A 18 -6.07 -6.05 16.37
CA SER A 18 -5.23 -7.08 15.77
C SER A 18 -5.85 -7.59 14.47
N HIS A 19 -5.01 -7.73 13.43
CA HIS A 19 -5.42 -8.32 12.15
C HIS A 19 -6.13 -9.68 12.32
N ALA A 20 -5.77 -10.43 13.36
CA ALA A 20 -6.39 -11.70 13.69
C ALA A 20 -7.85 -11.54 14.14
N ALA A 21 -8.18 -10.53 14.95
CA ALA A 21 -9.55 -10.30 15.40
C ALA A 21 -10.44 -9.78 14.27
N LYS A 22 -9.92 -8.89 13.41
CA LYS A 22 -10.61 -8.42 12.21
C LYS A 22 -10.84 -9.56 11.23
N ASN A 23 -9.85 -10.41 11.00
CA ASN A 23 -9.97 -11.58 10.14
C ASN A 23 -10.97 -12.61 10.71
N TRP A 24 -11.03 -12.78 12.03
CA TRP A 24 -12.00 -13.67 12.69
C TRP A 24 -13.43 -13.14 12.56
N GLN A 25 -13.61 -11.84 12.74
CA GLN A 25 -14.94 -11.20 12.62
C GLN A 25 -15.43 -11.20 11.16
N SER A 26 -14.55 -10.97 10.18
CA SER A 26 -14.83 -11.12 8.75
C SER A 26 -15.19 -12.58 8.43
N PHE A 27 -14.43 -13.54 8.94
CA PHE A 27 -14.72 -14.97 8.78
C PHE A 27 -16.13 -15.33 9.25
N TRP A 28 -16.55 -14.84 10.45
CA TRP A 28 -17.88 -15.09 10.98
C TRP A 28 -19.01 -14.45 10.16
N ASN A 29 -18.76 -13.26 9.63
CA ASN A 29 -19.79 -12.50 8.89
C ASN A 29 -19.89 -12.88 7.41
N GLU A 30 -18.79 -13.36 6.83
CA GLU A 30 -18.70 -13.63 5.38
C GLU A 30 -18.84 -15.11 5.03
N THR A 31 -18.82 -16.00 6.04
CA THR A 31 -18.96 -17.45 5.80
C THR A 31 -20.33 -17.95 6.21
N ASN A 32 -20.75 -19.03 5.57
CA ASN A 32 -21.89 -19.83 6.00
C ASN A 32 -21.60 -20.63 7.29
N PHE A 33 -20.50 -20.31 8.02
CA PHE A 33 -20.07 -20.99 9.23
C PHE A 33 -21.11 -20.91 10.36
N PRO A 34 -21.76 -19.75 10.64
CA PRO A 34 -22.86 -19.69 11.60
C PRO A 34 -24.04 -20.61 11.21
N MET A 35 -24.31 -20.71 9.90
CA MET A 35 -25.36 -21.61 9.38
C MET A 35 -24.97 -23.08 9.53
N ALA A 36 -23.69 -23.42 9.28
CA ALA A 36 -23.17 -24.77 9.48
C ALA A 36 -23.22 -25.18 10.97
N ILE A 37 -22.88 -24.28 11.90
CA ILE A 37 -23.04 -24.53 13.35
C ILE A 37 -24.50 -24.70 13.72
N GLY A 38 -25.39 -23.84 13.22
CA GLY A 38 -26.83 -23.95 13.45
C GLY A 38 -27.39 -25.30 12.98
N LEU A 39 -26.98 -25.73 11.79
CA LEU A 39 -27.38 -27.03 11.24
C LEU A 39 -26.84 -28.20 12.10
N PHE A 40 -25.58 -28.11 12.53
CA PHE A 40 -25.00 -29.12 13.43
C PHE A 40 -25.73 -29.20 14.75
N ILE A 41 -26.04 -28.05 15.39
CA ILE A 41 -26.81 -28.02 16.64
C ILE A 41 -28.19 -28.63 16.42
N ALA A 42 -28.85 -28.32 15.30
CA ALA A 42 -30.13 -28.89 14.93
C ALA A 42 -30.03 -30.42 14.77
N CYS A 43 -29.07 -30.92 14.02
CA CYS A 43 -28.85 -32.36 13.84
C CYS A 43 -28.52 -33.06 15.18
N ALA A 44 -27.65 -32.46 15.99
CA ALA A 44 -27.32 -33.00 17.31
C ALA A 44 -28.53 -33.04 18.24
N THR A 45 -29.37 -32.01 18.20
CA THR A 45 -30.61 -31.92 18.97
C THR A 45 -31.61 -32.98 18.50
N ILE A 46 -31.80 -33.14 17.20
CA ILE A 46 -32.68 -34.18 16.63
C ILE A 46 -32.22 -35.59 17.06
N THR A 47 -30.89 -35.84 16.94
CA THR A 47 -30.30 -37.10 17.33
C THR A 47 -30.47 -37.38 18.83
N TYR A 48 -30.29 -36.34 19.70
CA TYR A 48 -30.52 -36.45 21.13
C TYR A 48 -31.99 -36.70 21.48
N VAL A 49 -32.95 -35.99 20.87
CA VAL A 49 -34.40 -36.17 21.06
C VAL A 49 -34.84 -37.56 20.60
N TRP A 50 -34.35 -38.00 19.46
CA TRP A 50 -34.63 -39.35 18.94
C TRP A 50 -34.14 -40.40 19.93
N TRP A 51 -32.97 -40.28 20.47
CA TRP A 51 -32.42 -41.18 21.51
C TRP A 51 -33.29 -41.23 22.76
N ARG A 52 -33.90 -40.12 23.16
CA ARG A 52 -34.75 -40.08 24.38
C ARG A 52 -36.12 -40.72 24.16
N LEU A 53 -36.65 -40.67 22.93
CA LEU A 53 -38.02 -41.08 22.63
C LEU A 53 -38.14 -42.52 22.16
N VAL A 54 -37.09 -43.09 21.60
CA VAL A 54 -37.12 -44.48 21.09
C VAL A 54 -36.53 -45.43 22.12
N PRO A 55 -37.30 -46.45 22.61
CA PRO A 55 -36.75 -47.48 23.52
C PRO A 55 -35.66 -48.27 22.78
N GLN A 56 -34.46 -48.22 23.27
CA GLN A 56 -33.29 -48.72 22.56
C GLN A 56 -32.86 -50.09 23.06
N ASP A 57 -32.60 -50.98 22.11
CA ASP A 57 -31.61 -52.03 22.30
C ASP A 57 -30.22 -51.40 22.09
N PRO A 58 -29.38 -51.32 23.15
CA PRO A 58 -28.25 -50.36 23.13
C PRO A 58 -27.02 -50.77 22.30
N SER A 59 -27.11 -51.88 21.57
CA SER A 59 -25.87 -52.55 21.19
C SER A 59 -25.15 -52.06 19.90
N ASN A 60 -25.82 -51.45 18.90
CA ASN A 60 -25.09 -51.23 17.64
C ASN A 60 -25.42 -49.92 16.88
N LEU A 61 -26.51 -49.24 17.07
CA LEU A 61 -26.89 -48.06 16.27
C LEU A 61 -26.27 -46.73 16.72
N TRP A 62 -25.85 -46.61 17.96
CA TRP A 62 -25.36 -45.38 18.56
C TRP A 62 -23.99 -44.92 18.04
N PRO A 63 -22.96 -45.78 17.98
CA PRO A 63 -21.67 -45.37 17.44
C PRO A 63 -21.72 -44.99 16.00
N GLU A 64 -22.56 -45.66 15.17
CA GLU A 64 -22.69 -45.38 13.75
C GLU A 64 -23.41 -44.04 13.49
N MET A 65 -24.51 -43.73 14.18
CA MET A 65 -25.22 -42.45 14.03
C MET A 65 -24.39 -41.28 14.55
N GLY A 66 -23.68 -41.43 15.64
CA GLY A 66 -22.76 -40.43 16.18
C GLY A 66 -21.59 -40.18 15.23
N GLY A 67 -21.03 -41.22 14.64
CA GLY A 67 -19.98 -41.11 13.63
C GLY A 67 -20.45 -40.37 12.39
N MET A 68 -21.58 -40.75 11.81
CA MET A 68 -22.12 -40.07 10.64
C MET A 68 -22.41 -38.56 10.88
N THR A 69 -22.89 -38.20 12.07
CA THR A 69 -23.16 -36.80 12.42
C THR A 69 -21.86 -35.99 12.51
N LEU A 70 -20.81 -36.58 13.09
CA LEU A 70 -19.49 -35.97 13.16
C LEU A 70 -18.83 -35.82 11.78
N ASP A 71 -18.97 -36.85 10.92
CA ASP A 71 -18.44 -36.81 9.55
C ASP A 71 -19.10 -35.73 8.71
N VAL A 72 -20.42 -35.62 8.77
CA VAL A 72 -21.17 -34.56 8.07
C VAL A 72 -20.73 -33.18 8.61
N PHE A 73 -20.57 -33.02 9.90
CA PHE A 73 -20.11 -31.77 10.50
C PHE A 73 -18.69 -31.41 10.03
N PHE A 74 -17.78 -32.37 10.05
CA PHE A 74 -16.42 -32.15 9.57
C PHE A 74 -16.37 -31.75 8.10
N ILE A 75 -17.15 -32.43 7.24
CA ILE A 75 -17.28 -32.11 5.82
C ILE A 75 -17.83 -30.70 5.64
N LEU A 76 -18.84 -30.29 6.39
CA LEU A 76 -19.43 -28.96 6.31
C LEU A 76 -18.43 -27.86 6.71
N ILE A 77 -17.63 -28.10 7.78
CA ILE A 77 -16.58 -27.15 8.19
C ILE A 77 -15.53 -27.02 7.10
N VAL A 78 -15.02 -28.15 6.60
CA VAL A 78 -14.01 -28.15 5.55
C VAL A 78 -14.52 -27.43 4.30
N PHE A 79 -15.76 -27.71 3.91
CA PHE A 79 -16.38 -27.07 2.75
C PHE A 79 -16.53 -25.55 2.97
N ALA A 80 -17.03 -25.11 4.12
CA ALA A 80 -17.15 -23.69 4.46
C ALA A 80 -15.79 -22.96 4.43
N LEU A 81 -14.71 -23.61 4.91
CA LEU A 81 -13.35 -23.07 4.86
C LEU A 81 -12.84 -22.93 3.42
N PHE A 82 -13.11 -23.93 2.57
CA PHE A 82 -12.73 -23.88 1.16
C PHE A 82 -13.50 -22.82 0.40
N GLU A 83 -14.80 -22.72 0.63
CA GLU A 83 -15.67 -21.71 0.00
C GLU A 83 -15.24 -20.29 0.38
N HIS A 84 -14.96 -20.03 1.66
CA HIS A 84 -14.45 -18.74 2.11
C HIS A 84 -13.14 -18.36 1.40
N ARG A 85 -12.18 -19.29 1.35
CA ARG A 85 -10.89 -19.05 0.65
C ARG A 85 -11.09 -18.81 -0.83
N ARG A 86 -12.00 -19.55 -1.46
CA ARG A 86 -12.34 -19.39 -2.87
C ARG A 86 -12.95 -18.02 -3.16
N ASN A 87 -13.93 -17.61 -2.37
CA ASN A 87 -14.63 -16.33 -2.52
C ASN A 87 -13.64 -15.17 -2.33
N LYS A 88 -12.80 -15.22 -1.27
CA LYS A 88 -11.76 -14.21 -1.05
C LYS A 88 -10.79 -14.09 -2.24
N ARG A 89 -10.37 -15.23 -2.82
CA ARG A 89 -9.49 -15.23 -4.01
C ARG A 89 -10.18 -14.64 -5.23
N GLN A 90 -11.47 -14.93 -5.43
CA GLN A 90 -12.26 -14.40 -6.53
C GLN A 90 -12.45 -12.88 -6.38
N ASP A 91 -12.72 -12.39 -5.18
CA ASP A 91 -12.85 -10.96 -4.92
C ASP A 91 -11.53 -10.22 -5.20
N ILE A 92 -10.40 -10.76 -4.75
CA ILE A 92 -9.09 -10.19 -5.04
C ILE A 92 -8.83 -10.18 -6.56
N ALA A 93 -9.09 -11.27 -7.25
CA ALA A 93 -8.90 -11.36 -8.70
C ALA A 93 -9.77 -10.33 -9.43
N ARG A 94 -11.04 -10.20 -9.05
CA ARG A 94 -11.97 -9.23 -9.63
C ARG A 94 -11.52 -7.78 -9.41
N GLN A 95 -11.01 -7.44 -8.20
CA GLN A 95 -10.50 -6.08 -7.97
C GLN A 95 -9.22 -5.80 -8.78
N ARG A 96 -8.35 -6.79 -8.96
CA ARG A 96 -7.17 -6.66 -9.82
C ARG A 96 -7.54 -6.49 -11.29
N GLU A 97 -8.54 -7.20 -11.78
CA GLU A 97 -9.07 -7.05 -13.12
C GLU A 97 -9.59 -5.61 -13.35
N VAL A 98 -10.35 -5.06 -12.39
CA VAL A 98 -10.79 -3.66 -12.46
C VAL A 98 -9.60 -2.71 -12.56
N ILE A 99 -8.52 -2.92 -11.80
CA ILE A 99 -7.33 -2.08 -11.92
C ILE A 99 -6.72 -2.22 -13.30
N ASP A 100 -6.57 -3.45 -13.82
CA ASP A 100 -5.97 -3.71 -15.13
C ASP A 100 -6.75 -3.06 -16.27
N ASP A 101 -8.08 -3.08 -16.22
CA ASP A 101 -8.94 -2.50 -17.22
C ASP A 101 -8.83 -0.97 -17.27
N TYR A 102 -8.67 -0.32 -16.12
CA TYR A 102 -8.77 1.13 -16.00
C TYR A 102 -7.42 1.84 -15.85
N LYS A 103 -6.33 1.18 -15.45
CA LYS A 103 -5.05 1.84 -15.11
C LYS A 103 -4.42 2.65 -16.24
N ARG A 104 -4.74 2.33 -17.51
CA ARG A 104 -4.22 3.04 -18.68
C ARG A 104 -5.14 4.16 -19.16
N TRP A 105 -6.33 4.28 -18.59
CA TRP A 105 -7.31 5.27 -18.97
C TRP A 105 -7.26 6.47 -18.02
N ASP A 106 -6.64 7.55 -18.46
CA ASP A 106 -6.52 8.79 -17.69
C ASP A 106 -7.84 9.59 -17.76
N HIS A 107 -8.76 9.24 -16.90
CA HIS A 107 -10.07 9.86 -16.79
C HIS A 107 -10.59 9.79 -15.35
N PRO A 108 -11.27 10.83 -14.83
CA PRO A 108 -11.77 10.85 -13.45
C PRO A 108 -12.62 9.63 -13.05
N GLU A 109 -13.44 9.11 -13.96
CA GLU A 109 -14.23 7.90 -13.69
C GLU A 109 -13.34 6.67 -13.50
N ALA A 110 -12.30 6.49 -14.33
CA ALA A 110 -11.33 5.42 -14.19
C ALA A 110 -10.59 5.54 -12.86
N HIS A 111 -10.18 6.75 -12.48
CA HIS A 111 -9.52 7.02 -11.21
C HIS A 111 -10.40 6.62 -10.01
N LEU A 112 -11.69 6.93 -10.02
CA LEU A 112 -12.62 6.52 -8.97
C LEU A 112 -12.78 4.99 -8.88
N ARG A 113 -12.80 4.30 -10.02
CA ARG A 113 -12.88 2.83 -10.09
C ARG A 113 -11.59 2.19 -9.55
N ILE A 114 -10.43 2.69 -9.96
CA ILE A 114 -9.12 2.26 -9.46
C ILE A 114 -9.05 2.48 -7.94
N ALA A 115 -9.39 3.67 -7.46
CA ALA A 115 -9.40 3.98 -6.03
C ALA A 115 -10.30 3.03 -5.23
N GLY A 116 -11.50 2.76 -5.75
CA GLY A 116 -12.43 1.82 -5.14
C GLY A 116 -11.87 0.40 -5.06
N ALA A 117 -11.21 -0.06 -6.12
CA ALA A 117 -10.58 -1.37 -6.18
C ALA A 117 -9.40 -1.48 -5.21
N ILE A 118 -8.49 -0.50 -5.20
CA ILE A 118 -7.32 -0.46 -4.29
C ILE A 118 -7.80 -0.46 -2.82
N ARG A 119 -8.77 0.39 -2.46
CA ARG A 119 -9.31 0.44 -1.11
C ARG A 119 -9.92 -0.90 -0.67
N ARG A 120 -10.57 -1.63 -1.55
CA ARG A 120 -11.09 -2.97 -1.24
C ARG A 120 -9.96 -3.98 -1.05
N LEU A 121 -8.93 -3.95 -1.90
CA LEU A 121 -7.73 -4.78 -1.75
C LEU A 121 -7.01 -4.49 -0.43
N ASN A 122 -6.85 -3.22 -0.05
CA ASN A 122 -6.24 -2.83 1.22
C ASN A 122 -7.01 -3.38 2.42
N ARG A 123 -8.36 -3.33 2.39
CA ARG A 123 -9.20 -3.96 3.44
C ARG A 123 -9.01 -5.47 3.54
N LEU A 124 -8.72 -6.13 2.42
CA LEU A 124 -8.42 -7.57 2.37
C LEU A 124 -6.97 -7.89 2.76
N GLY A 125 -6.14 -6.87 3.06
CA GLY A 125 -4.71 -7.01 3.40
C GLY A 125 -3.82 -7.24 2.17
N HIS A 126 -4.27 -6.84 0.98
CA HIS A 126 -3.50 -6.93 -0.27
C HIS A 126 -3.08 -5.54 -0.73
N PHE A 127 -1.81 -5.19 -0.47
CA PHE A 127 -1.24 -3.87 -0.79
C PHE A 127 -0.44 -3.87 -2.09
N ALA A 128 0.18 -5.01 -2.43
CA ALA A 128 0.97 -5.14 -3.64
C ALA A 128 0.08 -5.18 -4.90
N LEU A 129 0.18 -4.14 -5.71
CA LEU A 129 -0.62 -3.91 -6.91
C LEU A 129 0.26 -3.97 -8.15
N ASP A 130 -0.30 -4.43 -9.26
CA ASP A 130 0.30 -4.27 -10.58
C ASP A 130 -0.30 -3.05 -11.26
N MET A 131 0.39 -1.92 -11.12
CA MET A 131 0.05 -0.63 -11.74
C MET A 131 0.91 -0.34 -12.98
N ALA A 132 1.47 -1.39 -13.61
CA ALA A 132 2.30 -1.26 -14.78
C ALA A 132 1.59 -0.49 -15.90
N GLY A 133 2.23 0.59 -16.36
CA GLY A 133 1.70 1.48 -17.39
C GLY A 133 0.53 2.38 -16.93
N ALA A 134 0.35 2.55 -15.62
CA ALA A 134 -0.70 3.43 -15.09
C ALA A 134 -0.50 4.88 -15.55
N ARG A 135 -1.62 5.53 -15.90
CA ARG A 135 -1.71 6.95 -16.21
C ARG A 135 -2.64 7.58 -15.20
N LEU A 136 -2.07 8.40 -14.33
CA LEU A 136 -2.82 9.07 -13.26
C LEU A 136 -2.55 10.57 -13.34
N THR A 137 -3.64 11.34 -13.37
CA THR A 137 -3.58 12.80 -13.33
C THR A 137 -4.52 13.30 -12.23
N LYS A 138 -4.04 14.18 -11.35
CA LYS A 138 -4.82 14.78 -10.25
C LYS A 138 -5.42 13.70 -9.32
N PHE A 139 -4.63 12.68 -8.99
CA PHE A 139 -5.07 11.56 -8.17
C PHE A 139 -4.47 11.66 -6.77
N GLU A 140 -5.33 11.65 -5.76
CA GLU A 140 -4.94 11.73 -4.35
C GLU A 140 -5.23 10.38 -3.65
N PHE A 141 -4.19 9.62 -3.29
CA PHE A 141 -4.35 8.31 -2.66
C PHE A 141 -5.01 8.41 -1.29
N ALA A 142 -4.51 9.27 -0.40
CA ALA A 142 -5.02 9.42 0.95
C ALA A 142 -6.48 9.90 0.98
N ARG A 143 -6.83 10.89 0.15
CA ARG A 143 -8.19 11.40 0.03
C ARG A 143 -9.18 10.33 -0.45
N ASN A 144 -8.71 9.39 -1.24
CA ASN A 144 -9.49 8.23 -1.67
C ASN A 144 -9.53 7.10 -0.63
N GLY A 145 -8.99 7.30 0.58
CA GLY A 145 -8.98 6.33 1.68
C GLY A 145 -8.09 5.12 1.41
N ILE A 146 -7.00 5.32 0.66
CA ILE A 146 -5.97 4.34 0.40
C ILE A 146 -4.84 4.60 1.39
N GLU A 147 -4.47 3.61 2.19
CA GLU A 147 -3.46 3.73 3.25
C GLU A 147 -2.11 3.15 2.83
N SER A 148 -2.10 2.20 1.89
CA SER A 148 -0.87 1.51 1.50
C SER A 148 -0.92 0.98 0.08
N ILE A 149 0.21 1.11 -0.60
CA ILE A 149 0.53 0.46 -1.87
C ILE A 149 1.84 -0.31 -1.77
N GLU A 150 2.20 -0.75 -0.56
CA GLU A 150 3.45 -1.45 -0.27
C GLU A 150 3.71 -2.60 -1.26
N GLY A 151 4.93 -2.66 -1.79
CA GLY A 151 5.36 -3.70 -2.72
C GLY A 151 4.75 -3.62 -4.12
N SER A 152 4.02 -2.54 -4.44
CA SER A 152 3.41 -2.34 -5.76
C SER A 152 4.44 -2.09 -6.84
N LYS A 153 4.04 -2.41 -8.09
CA LYS A 153 4.87 -2.22 -9.29
C LYS A 153 4.13 -1.30 -10.26
N PHE A 154 4.78 -0.19 -10.60
CA PHE A 154 4.28 0.76 -11.61
C PHE A 154 4.97 0.58 -12.96
N TYR A 155 6.07 -0.12 -13.00
CA TYR A 155 6.88 -0.36 -14.18
C TYR A 155 6.41 -1.59 -14.95
N ASP A 156 6.24 -1.44 -16.27
CA ASP A 156 6.02 -2.56 -17.20
C ASP A 156 7.37 -3.09 -17.68
N GLY A 157 7.81 -4.24 -17.18
CA GLY A 157 9.09 -4.87 -17.50
C GLY A 157 9.21 -5.41 -18.92
N ARG A 158 8.30 -5.07 -19.83
CA ARG A 158 8.35 -5.49 -21.24
C ARG A 158 9.35 -4.63 -22.02
N TRP A 159 10.60 -4.99 -21.87
CA TRP A 159 11.68 -4.48 -22.68
C TRP A 159 11.50 -5.01 -24.12
N GLY A 160 11.28 -4.13 -25.07
CA GLY A 160 11.40 -4.45 -26.50
C GLY A 160 10.13 -4.45 -27.34
N GLU A 161 8.93 -4.36 -26.80
CA GLU A 161 7.73 -4.21 -27.61
C GLU A 161 7.32 -2.74 -27.73
N LYS A 162 7.70 -2.16 -28.85
CA LYS A 162 7.34 -0.81 -29.36
C LYS A 162 7.62 0.35 -28.41
N PHE A 163 8.72 1.01 -28.66
CA PHE A 163 9.08 2.32 -28.13
C PHE A 163 7.87 3.26 -28.15
N GLY A 164 7.38 3.66 -27.00
CA GLY A 164 6.41 4.73 -26.90
C GLY A 164 5.39 4.67 -25.78
N ASP A 165 4.94 3.50 -25.34
CA ASP A 165 3.76 3.40 -24.46
C ASP A 165 4.00 2.85 -23.05
N SER A 166 5.22 2.48 -22.69
CA SER A 166 5.53 1.88 -21.39
C SER A 166 5.95 2.89 -20.31
N THR A 167 5.99 4.18 -20.63
CA THR A 167 6.33 5.21 -19.65
C THR A 167 5.15 5.48 -18.73
N ILE A 168 5.39 5.34 -17.44
CA ILE A 168 4.47 5.85 -16.40
C ILE A 168 4.38 7.37 -16.59
N LYS A 169 3.16 7.88 -16.66
CA LYS A 169 2.91 9.32 -16.65
C LYS A 169 2.03 9.64 -15.45
N MET A 170 2.61 10.30 -14.47
CA MET A 170 1.91 10.78 -13.30
C MET A 170 2.04 12.29 -13.22
N ALA A 171 0.92 12.98 -13.20
CA ALA A 171 0.90 14.43 -13.10
C ALA A 171 -0.04 14.86 -11.98
N GLU A 172 0.45 15.70 -11.08
CA GLU A 172 -0.32 16.22 -9.94
C GLU A 172 -0.90 15.08 -9.08
N VAL A 173 -0.09 14.03 -8.83
CA VAL A 173 -0.49 12.86 -8.00
C VAL A 173 0.04 13.03 -6.59
N SER A 174 -0.86 12.93 -5.61
CA SER A 174 -0.46 12.92 -4.20
C SER A 174 -0.35 11.50 -3.68
N PHE A 175 0.86 11.16 -3.23
CA PHE A 175 1.20 9.97 -2.44
C PHE A 175 1.31 10.31 -0.95
N ASP A 176 0.78 11.46 -0.51
CA ASP A 176 0.91 11.96 0.83
C ASP A 176 0.32 11.00 1.85
N HIS A 177 0.97 10.89 3.01
CA HIS A 177 0.58 10.01 4.12
C HIS A 177 0.44 8.52 3.73
N LEU A 178 1.10 8.09 2.66
CA LEU A 178 0.94 6.77 2.08
C LEU A 178 2.12 5.84 2.43
N ASN A 179 1.83 4.60 2.77
CA ASN A 179 2.85 3.57 2.85
C ASN A 179 3.23 3.09 1.45
N CYS A 180 4.37 3.59 0.95
CA CYS A 180 4.98 3.27 -0.34
C CYS A 180 6.22 2.37 -0.20
N ARG A 181 6.39 1.65 0.90
CA ARG A 181 7.55 0.78 1.12
C ARG A 181 7.71 -0.25 0.01
N ASN A 182 8.95 -0.45 -0.42
CA ASN A 182 9.28 -1.43 -1.46
C ASN A 182 8.52 -1.24 -2.79
N VAL A 183 7.95 -0.06 -3.05
CA VAL A 183 7.30 0.24 -4.33
C VAL A 183 8.35 0.34 -5.43
N THR A 184 8.10 -0.28 -6.57
CA THR A 184 8.96 -0.14 -7.74
C THR A 184 8.26 0.76 -8.76
N PHE A 185 8.61 2.05 -8.77
CA PHE A 185 8.19 2.98 -9.79
C PHE A 185 9.00 2.80 -11.08
N ALA A 186 10.32 2.57 -10.94
CA ALA A 186 11.17 2.19 -12.04
C ALA A 186 12.29 1.27 -11.53
N PRO A 187 12.53 0.10 -12.13
CA PRO A 187 13.63 -0.79 -11.75
C PRO A 187 14.97 -0.25 -12.27
N TYR A 188 16.05 -0.72 -11.66
CA TYR A 188 17.38 -0.44 -12.17
C TYR A 188 17.51 -0.90 -13.63
N ASN A 189 17.88 0.03 -14.52
CA ASN A 189 18.18 -0.25 -15.89
C ASN A 189 19.70 -0.15 -16.15
N PRO A 190 20.43 -1.26 -16.32
CA PRO A 190 21.87 -1.22 -16.56
C PRO A 190 22.23 -0.54 -17.90
N LEU A 191 21.27 -0.43 -18.83
CA LEU A 191 21.47 0.20 -20.12
C LEU A 191 21.10 1.68 -20.15
N ALA A 192 20.57 2.22 -19.04
CA ALA A 192 20.27 3.63 -18.92
C ALA A 192 21.59 4.43 -19.01
N GLY A 193 21.74 5.20 -20.08
CA GLY A 193 22.94 6.01 -20.35
C GLY A 193 23.82 5.51 -21.49
N LEU A 194 23.52 4.36 -22.13
CA LEU A 194 24.25 3.85 -23.29
C LEU A 194 23.68 4.36 -24.63
N GLY A 195 23.15 5.58 -24.68
CA GLY A 195 22.67 6.25 -25.89
C GLY A 195 21.19 6.52 -25.93
N ASP A 196 20.71 7.21 -26.95
CA ASP A 196 19.35 7.71 -27.11
C ASP A 196 18.23 6.64 -27.11
N PHE A 197 18.59 5.38 -27.16
CA PHE A 197 17.65 4.25 -27.24
C PHE A 197 17.12 3.78 -25.86
N ALA A 198 17.64 4.31 -24.75
CA ALA A 198 17.34 3.84 -23.40
C ALA A 198 16.47 4.81 -22.59
N THR A 199 15.82 5.77 -23.25
CA THR A 199 15.14 6.89 -22.57
C THR A 199 13.66 6.66 -22.30
N ASN A 200 13.27 5.49 -21.84
CA ASN A 200 11.93 5.32 -21.27
C ASN A 200 11.97 5.72 -19.79
N PHE A 201 12.01 7.02 -19.53
CA PHE A 201 11.90 7.55 -18.18
C PHE A 201 10.44 7.51 -17.72
N SER A 202 10.23 7.06 -16.49
CA SER A 202 8.97 7.34 -15.82
C SER A 202 8.94 8.82 -15.46
N HIS A 203 7.87 9.51 -15.82
CA HIS A 203 7.73 10.94 -15.59
C HIS A 203 6.78 11.18 -14.42
N PHE A 204 7.26 11.95 -13.45
CA PHE A 204 6.51 12.44 -12.30
C PHE A 204 6.50 13.96 -12.35
N LEU A 205 5.36 14.54 -12.71
CA LEU A 205 5.20 15.99 -12.81
C LEU A 205 4.32 16.45 -11.65
N ASP A 206 4.83 17.39 -10.85
CA ASP A 206 4.10 17.97 -9.70
C ASP A 206 3.51 16.93 -8.74
N CYS A 207 4.23 15.82 -8.51
CA CYS A 207 3.83 14.79 -7.59
C CYS A 207 4.30 15.11 -6.17
N SER A 208 3.47 14.77 -5.17
CA SER A 208 3.78 14.97 -3.75
C SER A 208 3.89 13.63 -3.01
N PHE A 209 4.83 13.56 -2.04
CA PHE A 209 5.13 12.41 -1.21
C PHE A 209 5.24 12.80 0.26
N MET A 210 4.54 13.85 0.70
CA MET A 210 4.62 14.36 2.08
C MET A 210 4.19 13.29 3.07
N ASP A 211 4.88 13.18 4.20
CA ASP A 211 4.61 12.19 5.27
C ASP A 211 4.50 10.74 4.77
N SER A 212 5.05 10.42 3.60
CA SER A 212 4.99 9.07 3.05
C SER A 212 6.18 8.21 3.47
N ASP A 213 5.95 6.90 3.62
CA ASP A 213 7.04 5.95 3.82
C ASP A 213 7.54 5.40 2.47
N LEU A 214 8.62 5.98 1.96
CA LEU A 214 9.30 5.59 0.73
C LEU A 214 10.46 4.61 0.97
N SER A 215 10.55 3.99 2.14
CA SER A 215 11.64 3.08 2.47
C SER A 215 11.78 1.99 1.41
N HIS A 216 12.98 1.87 0.84
CA HIS A 216 13.30 0.94 -0.24
C HIS A 216 12.47 1.10 -1.52
N ALA A 217 11.82 2.23 -1.74
CA ALA A 217 11.17 2.55 -3.01
C ALA A 217 12.21 2.76 -4.12
N LYS A 218 11.88 2.41 -5.36
CA LYS A 218 12.80 2.46 -6.50
C LYS A 218 12.27 3.38 -7.59
N PHE A 219 12.98 4.46 -7.84
CA PHE A 219 12.68 5.45 -8.89
C PHE A 219 13.69 5.44 -10.03
N ASN A 220 14.57 4.48 -10.10
CA ASN A 220 15.75 4.45 -10.97
C ASN A 220 15.49 4.95 -12.39
N GLY A 221 16.27 5.92 -12.85
CA GLY A 221 16.14 6.50 -14.19
C GLY A 221 14.84 7.28 -14.44
N SER A 222 14.08 7.61 -13.40
CA SER A 222 12.87 8.43 -13.51
C SER A 222 13.19 9.91 -13.65
N GLU A 223 12.27 10.65 -14.23
CA GLU A 223 12.27 12.09 -14.29
C GLU A 223 11.25 12.66 -13.32
N LEU A 224 11.71 13.38 -12.29
CA LEU A 224 10.89 13.98 -11.25
C LEU A 224 11.00 15.51 -11.42
N GLN A 225 9.90 16.14 -11.80
CA GLN A 225 9.86 17.56 -12.09
C GLN A 225 8.72 18.24 -11.35
N TRP A 226 9.01 19.44 -10.87
CA TRP A 226 8.02 20.36 -10.31
C TRP A 226 8.00 21.62 -11.16
N SER A 227 6.78 22.06 -11.53
CA SER A 227 6.55 23.19 -12.42
C SER A 227 7.00 24.50 -11.80
N GLU A 228 6.82 24.63 -10.49
CA GLU A 228 7.23 25.79 -9.71
C GLU A 228 8.40 25.40 -8.81
N ALA A 229 9.33 26.32 -8.63
CA ALA A 229 10.30 26.18 -7.54
C ALA A 229 9.54 26.21 -6.22
N PRO A 230 9.92 25.35 -5.25
CA PRO A 230 9.26 25.35 -3.95
C PRO A 230 9.36 26.73 -3.31
N PRO A 231 8.31 27.18 -2.63
CA PRO A 231 8.35 28.47 -1.94
C PRO A 231 9.50 28.50 -0.95
N GLU A 232 10.18 29.63 -0.88
CA GLU A 232 11.39 29.74 -0.01
C GLU A 232 11.04 29.43 1.44
N THR A 233 9.85 29.84 1.92
CA THR A 233 9.34 29.48 3.25
C THR A 233 7.88 29.90 3.41
N HIS A 234 7.09 29.11 4.14
CA HIS A 234 5.79 29.51 4.69
C HIS A 234 5.91 29.83 6.17
N MET A 235 5.20 30.89 6.60
CA MET A 235 5.04 31.17 8.03
C MET A 235 3.85 30.38 8.55
N GLU A 236 4.11 29.40 9.40
CA GLU A 236 3.06 28.67 10.09
C GLU A 236 2.88 29.23 11.49
N TYR A 237 1.63 29.45 11.85
CA TYR A 237 1.26 29.87 13.21
C TYR A 237 0.76 28.64 13.97
N TYR A 238 1.38 28.34 15.08
CA TYR A 238 1.00 27.20 15.93
C TYR A 238 0.74 27.65 17.36
N ASP A 239 -0.21 26.98 17.99
CA ASP A 239 -0.49 27.15 19.42
C ASP A 239 0.50 26.33 20.23
N ASN A 240 1.28 26.99 21.06
CA ASN A 240 2.12 26.30 22.04
C ASN A 240 1.27 25.74 23.19
N ASP A 241 1.77 24.67 23.83
CA ASP A 241 1.10 24.04 24.98
C ASP A 241 0.92 24.98 26.17
N ASP A 242 1.61 26.12 26.22
CA ASP A 242 1.50 27.18 27.21
C ASP A 242 0.45 28.25 26.88
N GLY A 243 -0.25 28.11 25.75
CA GLY A 243 -1.26 29.06 25.28
C GLY A 243 -0.68 30.28 24.56
N SER A 244 0.62 30.33 24.28
CA SER A 244 1.23 31.33 23.42
C SER A 244 1.17 30.92 21.94
N TYR A 245 1.10 31.94 21.06
CA TYR A 245 1.16 31.72 19.62
C TYR A 245 2.62 31.79 19.18
N GLY A 246 3.10 30.68 18.59
CA GLY A 246 4.37 30.65 17.89
C GLY A 246 4.19 30.86 16.39
N CYS A 247 5.20 31.38 15.71
CA CYS A 247 5.29 31.32 14.27
C CYS A 247 6.63 30.71 13.88
N GLY A 248 6.60 29.73 13.00
CA GLY A 248 7.78 29.08 12.43
C GLY A 248 7.77 29.18 10.92
N GLN A 249 8.96 29.21 10.32
CA GLN A 249 9.10 29.06 8.88
C GLN A 249 9.09 27.56 8.57
N VAL A 250 8.09 27.09 7.84
CA VAL A 250 7.97 25.70 7.42
C VAL A 250 7.96 25.66 5.90
N SER A 251 8.73 24.77 5.32
CA SER A 251 8.71 24.48 3.90
C SER A 251 8.04 23.13 3.69
N TYR A 252 6.92 23.14 3.02
CA TYR A 252 6.24 21.92 2.61
C TYR A 252 6.67 21.54 1.20
N GLY A 253 7.89 21.01 1.08
CA GLY A 253 8.36 20.44 -0.17
C GLY A 253 7.68 19.11 -0.48
N PRO A 254 7.81 18.60 -1.72
CA PRO A 254 7.19 17.34 -2.14
C PRO A 254 7.65 16.12 -1.35
N PHE A 255 8.79 16.20 -0.63
CA PHE A 255 9.32 15.15 0.22
C PHE A 255 9.31 15.53 1.71
N TYR A 256 8.55 16.56 2.10
CA TYR A 256 8.45 16.98 3.51
C TYR A 256 8.07 15.79 4.40
N GLN A 257 8.87 15.51 5.45
CA GLN A 257 8.71 14.36 6.36
C GLN A 257 8.62 12.98 5.67
N ALA A 258 8.96 12.89 4.40
CA ALA A 258 8.99 11.60 3.72
C ALA A 258 10.21 10.77 4.19
N ASN A 259 9.98 9.51 4.52
CA ASN A 259 11.05 8.59 4.92
C ASN A 259 11.73 7.98 3.68
N LEU A 260 12.96 8.43 3.39
CA LEU A 260 13.74 8.01 2.22
C LEU A 260 14.71 6.86 2.49
N ARG A 261 14.62 6.18 3.62
CA ARG A 261 15.56 5.12 4.02
C ARG A 261 15.71 4.03 2.96
N GLY A 262 16.90 3.90 2.38
CA GLY A 262 17.20 2.93 1.33
C GLY A 262 16.40 3.12 0.05
N ALA A 263 15.74 4.26 -0.14
CA ALA A 263 15.11 4.63 -1.41
C ALA A 263 16.19 4.76 -2.50
N SER A 264 15.88 4.38 -3.73
CA SER A 264 16.83 4.45 -4.84
C SER A 264 16.37 5.43 -5.90
N PHE A 265 17.13 6.49 -6.06
CA PHE A 265 17.01 7.52 -7.10
C PHE A 265 18.17 7.44 -8.10
N ASN A 266 18.75 6.26 -8.27
CA ASN A 266 19.87 6.04 -9.15
C ASN A 266 19.56 6.53 -10.57
N ARG A 267 20.44 7.41 -11.11
CA ARG A 267 20.30 8.01 -12.44
C ARG A 267 18.99 8.76 -12.70
N CYS A 268 18.30 9.19 -11.65
CA CYS A 268 17.12 10.07 -11.80
C CYS A 268 17.51 11.43 -12.33
N ARG A 269 16.56 12.12 -12.91
CA ARG A 269 16.66 13.55 -13.27
C ARG A 269 15.69 14.34 -12.42
N PHE A 270 16.20 15.35 -11.73
CA PHE A 270 15.42 16.23 -10.88
C PHE A 270 15.33 17.62 -11.51
N LYS A 271 14.18 18.29 -11.31
CA LYS A 271 14.01 19.70 -11.59
C LYS A 271 13.14 20.30 -10.50
N ASN A 272 13.62 21.39 -9.87
CA ASN A 272 12.96 22.07 -8.76
C ASN A 272 12.62 21.15 -7.57
N ALA A 273 13.47 20.17 -7.28
CA ALA A 273 13.24 19.24 -6.18
C ALA A 273 13.49 19.90 -4.81
N ASP A 274 12.66 19.55 -3.84
CA ASP A 274 12.80 19.99 -2.46
C ASP A 274 12.83 18.80 -1.52
N PHE A 275 13.99 18.59 -0.88
CA PHE A 275 14.26 17.54 0.08
C PHE A 275 14.38 18.08 1.51
N ARG A 276 13.97 19.34 1.75
CA ARG A 276 14.00 19.88 3.11
C ARG A 276 13.05 19.10 3.99
N ASP A 277 13.45 18.86 5.24
CA ASP A 277 12.74 18.06 6.22
C ASP A 277 12.46 16.60 5.80
N ALA A 278 13.09 16.10 4.74
CA ALA A 278 13.01 14.68 4.36
C ALA A 278 13.82 13.83 5.34
N GLU A 279 13.23 12.74 5.83
CA GLU A 279 13.86 11.83 6.77
C GLU A 279 14.80 10.84 6.08
N ASN A 280 15.94 10.55 6.71
CA ASN A 280 16.91 9.51 6.28
C ASN A 280 17.46 9.70 4.86
N ILE A 281 17.55 10.93 4.37
CA ILE A 281 18.01 11.26 3.01
C ILE A 281 19.41 10.72 2.70
N LEU A 282 20.32 10.70 3.67
CA LEU A 282 21.68 10.18 3.51
C LEU A 282 21.74 8.65 3.36
N GLU A 283 20.66 7.94 3.70
CA GLU A 283 20.52 6.50 3.50
C GLU A 283 19.91 6.16 2.12
N ALA A 284 19.49 7.17 1.34
CA ALA A 284 19.01 6.99 -0.02
C ALA A 284 20.15 6.92 -1.04
N ASP A 285 19.94 6.26 -2.18
CA ASP A 285 20.91 6.11 -3.26
C ASP A 285 20.62 7.13 -4.38
N PHE A 286 21.46 8.14 -4.51
CA PHE A 286 21.40 9.16 -5.58
C PHE A 286 22.48 8.95 -6.66
N THR A 287 23.12 7.78 -6.73
CA THR A 287 24.22 7.52 -7.66
C THR A 287 23.86 7.87 -9.11
N GLY A 288 24.63 8.78 -9.72
CA GLY A 288 24.41 9.24 -11.10
C GLY A 288 23.16 10.08 -11.32
N ALA A 289 22.48 10.52 -10.26
CA ALA A 289 21.36 11.45 -10.35
C ALA A 289 21.83 12.83 -10.87
N LYS A 290 20.96 13.55 -11.56
CA LYS A 290 21.23 14.85 -12.19
C LYS A 290 20.19 15.87 -11.75
N GLY A 291 20.57 17.16 -11.79
CA GLY A 291 19.68 18.28 -11.44
C GLY A 291 19.50 18.46 -9.94
N LEU A 292 20.42 17.89 -9.13
CA LEU A 292 20.45 18.06 -7.68
C LEU A 292 21.17 19.34 -7.27
N GLU A 293 21.87 19.97 -8.20
CA GLU A 293 22.58 21.23 -7.99
C GLU A 293 21.63 22.37 -7.61
N ASP A 294 20.43 22.36 -8.20
CA ASP A 294 19.35 23.33 -7.97
C ASP A 294 18.30 22.85 -6.97
N ALA A 295 18.51 21.68 -6.34
CA ALA A 295 17.60 21.14 -5.34
C ALA A 295 17.82 21.79 -3.97
N PHE A 296 16.74 21.85 -3.17
CA PHE A 296 16.75 22.37 -1.82
C PHE A 296 17.01 21.25 -0.81
N PHE A 297 17.84 21.55 0.19
CA PHE A 297 18.20 20.66 1.29
C PHE A 297 18.23 21.44 2.60
N ASP A 298 18.14 20.77 3.75
CA ASP A 298 18.13 21.39 5.07
C ASP A 298 19.40 22.21 5.35
N ASN A 299 20.54 21.72 4.87
CA ASN A 299 21.83 22.36 5.09
C ASN A 299 22.84 21.98 4.00
N ASP A 300 23.95 22.73 3.98
CA ASP A 300 25.03 22.52 2.99
C ASP A 300 25.78 21.19 3.17
N GLU A 301 25.82 20.62 4.37
CA GLU A 301 26.47 19.33 4.63
C GLU A 301 25.70 18.17 3.96
N ILE A 302 24.39 18.12 4.12
CA ILE A 302 23.53 17.15 3.45
C ILE A 302 23.63 17.33 1.94
N ARG A 303 23.53 18.57 1.44
CA ARG A 303 23.67 18.89 0.03
C ARG A 303 24.98 18.37 -0.53
N ALA A 304 26.12 18.68 0.13
CA ALA A 304 27.43 18.24 -0.32
C ALA A 304 27.56 16.71 -0.34
N ALA A 305 27.01 16.01 0.66
CA ALA A 305 27.03 14.56 0.75
C ALA A 305 26.22 13.91 -0.39
N VAL A 306 25.02 14.42 -0.67
CA VAL A 306 24.16 13.92 -1.75
C VAL A 306 24.80 14.19 -3.11
N LEU A 307 25.37 15.38 -3.35
CA LEU A 307 26.05 15.69 -4.60
C LEU A 307 27.31 14.84 -4.80
N ALA A 308 28.07 14.57 -3.74
CA ALA A 308 29.24 13.69 -3.80
C ALA A 308 28.83 12.25 -4.17
N GLN A 309 27.75 11.76 -3.61
CA GLN A 309 27.19 10.44 -3.94
C GLN A 309 26.72 10.38 -5.41
N ALA A 310 26.03 11.43 -5.89
CA ALA A 310 25.58 11.53 -7.28
C ALA A 310 26.75 11.54 -8.27
N ALA A 311 27.82 12.24 -7.96
CA ALA A 311 29.05 12.31 -8.78
C ALA A 311 29.83 10.98 -8.79
N GLY A 312 29.87 10.23 -7.68
CA GLY A 312 30.58 8.96 -7.58
C GLY A 312 30.11 7.87 -8.55
N GLY A 313 28.87 7.94 -9.04
CA GLY A 313 28.32 7.05 -10.05
C GLY A 313 28.75 7.36 -11.49
N SER A 314 29.42 8.49 -11.74
CA SER A 314 29.84 8.89 -13.10
C SER A 314 31.18 8.30 -13.53
N ALA A 315 31.89 7.58 -12.64
CA ALA A 315 33.25 7.05 -12.87
C ALA A 315 33.30 5.55 -13.18
N ALA A 316 32.15 4.88 -13.28
CA ALA A 316 32.01 3.46 -13.64
C ALA A 316 31.15 3.34 -14.90
#